data_db1207b138930ac9cc81369a642faecc
#
_entry.id   db1207b138930ac9cc81369a642faecc
#
_cell.length_a   1.000
_cell.length_b   1.000
_cell.length_c   1.000
_cell.angle_alpha   90.00
_cell.angle_beta   90.00
_cell.angle_gamma   90.00
#
_symmetry.space_group_name_H-M   'P 1'
#
loop_
_entity.id
_entity.type
_entity.pdbx_description
1 polymer ?
#
loop_
_entity_poly.entity_id
_entity_poly.type
_entity_poly.pdbx_seq_one_letter_code
_entity_poly.pdbx_strand_id
1 'polypeptide(L)'
;MATWNSRGLRGSALEELINFTNDTYLKNHLALIQKIPTPITPMKIDRETRHITLAYFDKKSTVDYIGVIQGIPVCFDAKETAVDTFPLQNIHAHQISFMSDFEQQKGIAFIILHYTARNEYYYLPYCDIIKFWERSEKGVHSFPTRRSSEIGRASCRERV
;
A
#
# COMPACT_ATOMS: atom_id res chain seq x y z
N MET A 1 -28.10 14.95 -11.64
CA MET A 1 -27.34 13.86 -12.26
C MET A 1 -25.97 13.83 -11.59
N ALA A 2 -25.71 12.83 -10.76
CA ALA A 2 -24.41 12.67 -10.13
C ALA A 2 -23.41 12.21 -11.20
N THR A 3 -22.53 13.10 -11.60
CA THR A 3 -21.39 12.74 -12.45
C THR A 3 -20.47 11.84 -11.66
N TRP A 4 -20.44 10.57 -12.00
CA TRP A 4 -19.43 9.61 -11.62
C TRP A 4 -18.06 10.02 -12.20
N ASN A 5 -17.58 11.17 -11.80
CA ASN A 5 -16.21 11.56 -12.05
C ASN A 5 -15.36 10.89 -10.97
N SER A 6 -15.19 9.59 -11.19
CA SER A 6 -14.55 8.67 -10.29
C SER A 6 -13.07 8.99 -10.17
N ARG A 7 -12.69 9.67 -9.09
CA ARG A 7 -11.31 9.63 -8.57
C ARG A 7 -10.85 8.20 -8.28
N GLY A 8 -11.75 7.23 -8.26
CA GLY A 8 -11.47 5.82 -8.00
C GLY A 8 -11.06 4.98 -9.22
N LEU A 9 -11.13 5.52 -10.44
CA LEU A 9 -10.75 4.79 -11.67
C LEU A 9 -9.45 5.30 -12.31
N ARG A 10 -8.91 6.43 -11.86
CA ARG A 10 -7.56 6.85 -12.20
C ARG A 10 -6.66 6.50 -11.01
N GLY A 11 -5.61 5.71 -11.24
CA GLY A 11 -4.57 5.49 -10.26
C GLY A 11 -4.04 6.84 -9.75
N SER A 12 -3.65 6.91 -8.49
CA SER A 12 -3.02 8.12 -7.97
C SER A 12 -1.69 8.37 -8.69
N ALA A 13 -1.17 9.60 -8.66
CA ALA A 13 0.13 9.91 -9.26
C ALA A 13 1.25 9.04 -8.65
N LEU A 14 1.14 8.71 -7.36
CA LEU A 14 2.03 7.77 -6.69
C LEU A 14 1.95 6.37 -7.30
N GLU A 15 0.74 5.84 -7.52
CA GLU A 15 0.56 4.51 -8.12
C GLU A 15 1.10 4.45 -9.54
N GLU A 16 0.90 5.50 -10.35
CA GLU A 16 1.47 5.58 -11.71
C GLU A 16 3.00 5.55 -11.68
N LEU A 17 3.61 6.31 -10.76
CA LEU A 17 5.06 6.32 -10.56
C LEU A 17 5.59 4.94 -10.13
N ILE A 18 4.91 4.28 -9.20
CA ILE A 18 5.27 2.92 -8.73
C ILE A 18 5.16 1.93 -9.88
N ASN A 19 4.07 1.96 -10.65
CA ASN A 19 3.87 1.04 -11.77
C ASN A 19 4.96 1.23 -12.82
N PHE A 20 5.29 2.46 -13.20
CA PHE A 20 6.39 2.76 -14.12
C PHE A 20 7.75 2.25 -13.61
N THR A 21 8.00 2.44 -12.31
CA THR A 21 9.23 1.96 -11.66
C THR A 21 9.29 0.43 -11.66
N ASN A 22 8.20 -0.23 -11.34
CA ASN A 22 8.11 -1.69 -11.33
C ASN A 22 8.33 -2.27 -12.73
N ASP A 23 7.76 -1.66 -13.78
CA ASP A 23 8.01 -2.05 -15.17
C ASP A 23 9.48 -1.91 -15.56
N THR A 24 10.13 -0.84 -15.09
CA THR A 24 11.56 -0.61 -15.32
C THR A 24 12.41 -1.66 -14.60
N TYR A 25 12.07 -1.99 -13.36
CA TYR A 25 12.77 -3.04 -12.59
C TYR A 25 12.60 -4.42 -13.23
N LEU A 26 11.39 -4.73 -13.74
CA LEU A 26 11.13 -5.98 -14.44
C LEU A 26 12.00 -6.09 -15.71
N LYS A 27 12.05 -5.04 -16.55
CA LYS A 27 12.85 -5.00 -17.77
C LYS A 27 14.36 -5.19 -17.51
N ASN A 28 14.83 -4.71 -16.36
CA ASN A 28 16.23 -4.82 -15.95
C ASN A 28 16.52 -6.06 -15.07
N HIS A 29 15.57 -6.98 -14.91
CA HIS A 29 15.68 -8.17 -14.07
C HIS A 29 16.06 -7.89 -12.61
N LEU A 30 15.65 -6.73 -12.07
CA LEU A 30 15.92 -6.31 -10.70
C LEU A 30 14.83 -6.76 -9.73
N ALA A 31 13.57 -6.69 -10.15
CA ALA A 31 12.43 -7.08 -9.35
C ALA A 31 11.26 -7.54 -10.22
N LEU A 32 10.41 -8.38 -9.66
CA LEU A 32 9.10 -8.75 -10.18
C LEU A 32 8.06 -8.33 -9.15
N ILE A 33 7.38 -7.21 -9.38
CA ILE A 33 6.36 -6.67 -8.48
C ILE A 33 5.05 -6.50 -9.26
N GLN A 34 3.97 -7.00 -8.70
CA GLN A 34 2.65 -6.95 -9.30
C GLN A 34 1.68 -6.15 -8.44
N LYS A 35 0.88 -5.28 -9.08
CA LYS A 35 -0.26 -4.65 -8.43
C LYS A 35 -1.36 -5.68 -8.20
N ILE A 36 -1.89 -5.74 -6.99
CA ILE A 36 -3.01 -6.63 -6.64
C ILE A 36 -4.32 -5.93 -7.05
N PRO A 37 -5.10 -6.54 -7.96
CA PRO A 37 -6.38 -5.98 -8.34
C PRO A 37 -7.38 -6.11 -7.19
N THR A 38 -8.31 -5.15 -7.09
CA THR A 38 -9.44 -5.28 -6.18
C THR A 38 -10.31 -6.46 -6.59
N PRO A 39 -10.53 -7.46 -5.72
CA PRO A 39 -11.31 -8.64 -6.07
C PRO A 39 -12.79 -8.26 -6.24
N ILE A 40 -13.35 -8.62 -7.39
CA ILE A 40 -14.78 -8.47 -7.69
C ILE A 40 -15.37 -9.82 -8.07
N THR A 41 -16.59 -10.09 -7.60
CA THR A 41 -17.36 -11.26 -8.00
C THR A 41 -18.50 -10.82 -8.94
N PRO A 42 -18.48 -11.24 -10.20
CA PRO A 42 -19.53 -10.91 -11.14
C PRO A 42 -20.83 -11.65 -10.78
N MET A 43 -21.94 -10.90 -10.72
CA MET A 43 -23.29 -11.45 -10.54
C MET A 43 -24.04 -11.61 -11.87
N LYS A 44 -23.81 -10.71 -12.80
CA LYS A 44 -24.40 -10.75 -14.14
C LYS A 44 -23.35 -10.45 -15.18
N ILE A 45 -23.28 -11.33 -16.18
CA ILE A 45 -22.43 -11.18 -17.36
C ILE A 45 -23.33 -11.18 -18.57
N ASP A 46 -23.22 -10.17 -19.39
CA ASP A 46 -23.83 -10.15 -20.72
C ASP A 46 -23.08 -11.16 -21.60
N ARG A 47 -23.80 -12.15 -22.11
CA ARG A 47 -23.21 -13.24 -22.89
C ARG A 47 -22.77 -12.83 -24.30
N GLU A 48 -23.44 -11.80 -24.86
CA GLU A 48 -23.13 -11.31 -26.21
C GLU A 48 -21.89 -10.42 -26.21
N THR A 49 -21.84 -9.44 -25.29
CA THR A 49 -20.75 -8.46 -25.19
C THR A 49 -19.61 -8.89 -24.28
N ARG A 50 -19.81 -9.93 -23.46
CA ARG A 50 -18.91 -10.39 -22.39
C ARG A 50 -18.59 -9.32 -21.34
N HIS A 51 -19.45 -8.32 -21.21
CA HIS A 51 -19.31 -7.30 -20.17
C HIS A 51 -19.97 -7.75 -18.87
N ILE A 52 -19.32 -7.40 -17.76
CA ILE A 52 -19.92 -7.54 -16.43
C ILE A 52 -20.90 -6.40 -16.24
N THR A 53 -22.18 -6.71 -16.13
CA THR A 53 -23.25 -5.71 -15.93
C THR A 53 -23.57 -5.47 -14.47
N LEU A 54 -23.24 -6.43 -13.61
CA LEU A 54 -23.38 -6.33 -12.16
C LEU A 54 -22.29 -7.17 -11.49
N ALA A 55 -21.59 -6.56 -10.53
CA ALA A 55 -20.62 -7.24 -9.69
C ALA A 55 -20.62 -6.62 -8.28
N TYR A 56 -20.12 -7.34 -7.29
CA TYR A 56 -19.84 -6.82 -5.95
C TYR A 56 -18.37 -7.03 -5.60
N PHE A 57 -17.87 -6.21 -4.69
CA PHE A 57 -16.54 -6.40 -4.11
C PHE A 57 -16.57 -7.58 -3.16
N ASP A 58 -15.77 -8.61 -3.44
CA ASP A 58 -15.80 -9.86 -2.68
C ASP A 58 -15.12 -9.70 -1.32
N LYS A 59 -13.90 -9.22 -1.33
CA LYS A 59 -13.10 -8.99 -0.11
C LYS A 59 -12.35 -7.66 -0.22
N LYS A 60 -11.99 -7.10 0.94
CA LYS A 60 -11.06 -5.97 0.96
C LYS A 60 -9.70 -6.46 0.46
N SER A 61 -9.08 -5.67 -0.44
CA SER A 61 -7.71 -5.92 -0.87
C SER A 61 -6.78 -5.95 0.35
N THR A 62 -5.79 -6.84 0.35
CA THR A 62 -4.84 -6.97 1.47
C THR A 62 -3.84 -5.83 1.48
N VAL A 63 -3.06 -5.71 0.39
CA VAL A 63 -2.09 -4.64 0.11
C VAL A 63 -2.18 -4.32 -1.38
N ASP A 64 -1.59 -3.19 -1.81
CA ASP A 64 -1.65 -2.78 -3.21
C ASP A 64 -0.68 -3.54 -4.10
N TYR A 65 0.47 -3.94 -3.57
CA TYR A 65 1.57 -4.55 -4.33
C TYR A 65 2.19 -5.73 -3.60
N ILE A 66 2.55 -6.76 -4.37
CA ILE A 66 3.29 -7.93 -3.88
C ILE A 66 4.30 -8.37 -4.95
N GLY A 67 5.43 -8.90 -4.53
CA GLY A 67 6.42 -9.37 -5.48
C GLY A 67 7.68 -9.92 -4.84
N VAL A 68 8.73 -9.98 -5.64
CA VAL A 68 10.05 -10.44 -5.21
C VAL A 68 11.14 -9.54 -5.77
N ILE A 69 12.11 -9.19 -4.94
CA ILE A 69 13.28 -8.40 -5.28
C ILE A 69 14.51 -9.25 -4.98
N GLN A 70 15.23 -9.70 -6.02
CA GLN A 70 16.46 -10.50 -5.90
C GLN A 70 16.31 -11.68 -4.91
N GLY A 71 15.19 -12.39 -4.98
CA GLY A 71 14.90 -13.54 -4.11
C GLY A 71 14.24 -13.19 -2.78
N ILE A 72 14.10 -11.92 -2.44
CA ILE A 72 13.46 -11.45 -1.20
C ILE A 72 12.00 -11.14 -1.50
N PRO A 73 11.03 -11.82 -0.85
CA PRO A 73 9.61 -11.48 -0.98
C PRO A 73 9.33 -10.09 -0.41
N VAL A 74 8.52 -9.30 -1.11
CA VAL A 74 8.11 -7.97 -0.67
C VAL A 74 6.61 -7.78 -0.82
N CYS A 75 5.99 -7.05 0.10
CA CYS A 75 4.64 -6.54 -0.08
C CYS A 75 4.55 -5.11 0.45
N PHE A 76 3.75 -4.28 -0.21
CA PHE A 76 3.60 -2.91 0.24
C PHE A 76 2.29 -2.27 -0.21
N ASP A 77 1.96 -1.20 0.47
CA ASP A 77 0.82 -0.36 0.19
C ASP A 77 1.28 1.04 -0.20
N ALA A 78 0.52 1.72 -1.05
CA ALA A 78 0.80 3.07 -1.51
C ALA A 78 -0.24 4.04 -0.92
N LYS A 79 0.21 5.05 -0.20
CA LYS A 79 -0.65 6.04 0.44
C LYS A 79 -0.24 7.46 0.07
N GLU A 80 -1.24 8.31 -0.19
CA GLU A 80 -1.02 9.73 -0.42
C GLU A 80 -1.77 10.57 0.62
N THR A 81 -1.17 11.69 1.01
CA THR A 81 -1.81 12.67 1.87
C THR A 81 -1.41 14.08 1.47
N ALA A 82 -2.38 15.01 1.54
CA ALA A 82 -2.13 16.43 1.33
C ALA A 82 -1.91 17.19 2.65
N VAL A 83 -2.21 16.56 3.78
CA VAL A 83 -2.06 17.16 5.11
C VAL A 83 -0.70 16.82 5.71
N ASP A 84 -0.24 17.66 6.63
CA ASP A 84 1.09 17.52 7.23
C ASP A 84 1.29 16.28 8.09
N THR A 85 0.23 15.66 8.57
CA THR A 85 0.26 14.42 9.34
C THR A 85 -0.50 13.33 8.62
N PHE A 86 0.09 12.15 8.50
CA PHE A 86 -0.61 11.00 7.92
C PHE A 86 -1.54 10.37 8.98
N PRO A 87 -2.87 10.37 8.74
CA PRO A 87 -3.81 9.77 9.68
C PRO A 87 -3.71 8.24 9.66
N LEU A 88 -3.49 7.62 10.82
CA LEU A 88 -3.38 6.15 10.94
C LEU A 88 -4.65 5.41 10.53
N GLN A 89 -5.81 6.06 10.61
CA GLN A 89 -7.09 5.51 10.13
C GLN A 89 -7.11 5.19 8.63
N ASN A 90 -6.16 5.73 7.86
CA ASN A 90 -5.99 5.43 6.44
C ASN A 90 -5.27 4.09 6.20
N ILE A 91 -4.73 3.48 7.25
CA ILE A 91 -4.25 2.09 7.24
C ILE A 91 -5.35 1.23 7.86
N HIS A 92 -5.70 0.15 7.21
CA HIS A 92 -6.75 -0.72 7.70
C HIS A 92 -6.19 -1.93 8.47
N ALA A 93 -6.92 -2.40 9.47
CA ALA A 93 -6.50 -3.54 10.30
C ALA A 93 -6.16 -4.80 9.48
N HIS A 94 -6.90 -5.06 8.39
CA HIS A 94 -6.61 -6.20 7.51
C HIS A 94 -5.29 -6.05 6.75
N GLN A 95 -4.85 -4.82 6.45
CA GLN A 95 -3.53 -4.55 5.84
C GLN A 95 -2.41 -4.83 6.85
N ILE A 96 -2.59 -4.38 8.09
CA ILE A 96 -1.66 -4.66 9.19
C ILE A 96 -1.53 -6.16 9.44
N SER A 97 -2.66 -6.90 9.51
CA SER A 97 -2.65 -8.34 9.68
C SER A 97 -1.90 -9.05 8.55
N PHE A 98 -2.20 -8.67 7.29
CA PHE A 98 -1.51 -9.25 6.14
C PHE A 98 -0.01 -8.98 6.15
N MET A 99 0.41 -7.74 6.45
CA MET A 99 1.84 -7.39 6.55
C MET A 99 2.52 -8.17 7.67
N SER A 100 1.83 -8.38 8.82
CA SER A 100 2.34 -9.22 9.90
C SER A 100 2.59 -10.65 9.47
N ASP A 101 1.60 -11.26 8.82
CA ASP A 101 1.70 -12.64 8.33
C ASP A 101 2.81 -12.78 7.29
N PHE A 102 2.96 -11.76 6.42
CA PHE A 102 4.00 -11.71 5.40
C PHE A 102 5.41 -11.64 6.00
N GLU A 103 5.62 -10.82 7.03
CA GLU A 103 6.88 -10.73 7.77
C GLU A 103 7.22 -12.05 8.52
N GLN A 104 6.21 -12.76 9.02
CA GLN A 104 6.39 -14.09 9.62
C GLN A 104 6.94 -15.10 8.60
N GLN A 105 6.61 -14.95 7.32
CA GLN A 105 7.16 -15.75 6.22
C GLN A 105 8.54 -15.26 5.73
N LYS A 106 9.20 -14.35 6.48
CA LYS A 106 10.51 -13.76 6.15
C LYS A 106 10.49 -12.83 4.93
N GLY A 107 9.34 -12.35 4.54
CA GLY A 107 9.20 -11.26 3.57
C GLY A 107 9.41 -9.90 4.23
N ILE A 108 9.53 -8.86 3.41
CA ILE A 108 9.62 -7.46 3.85
C ILE A 108 8.29 -6.77 3.52
N ALA A 109 7.65 -6.20 4.55
CA ALA A 109 6.42 -5.44 4.40
C ALA A 109 6.65 -3.95 4.74
N PHE A 110 6.06 -3.04 3.95
CA PHE A 110 6.21 -1.60 4.14
C PHE A 110 5.07 -0.80 3.52
N ILE A 111 5.05 0.50 3.78
CA ILE A 111 4.19 1.48 3.11
C ILE A 111 5.07 2.52 2.42
N ILE A 112 4.72 2.87 1.18
CA ILE A 112 5.23 4.06 0.50
C ILE A 112 4.22 5.18 0.74
N LEU A 113 4.65 6.25 1.40
CA LEU A 113 3.82 7.39 1.72
C LEU A 113 4.29 8.62 0.95
N HIS A 114 3.39 9.25 0.22
CA HIS A 114 3.64 10.49 -0.49
C HIS A 114 2.87 11.65 0.14
N TYR A 115 3.62 12.66 0.63
CA TYR A 115 3.07 13.94 1.06
C TYR A 115 2.97 14.88 -0.14
N THR A 116 1.80 14.98 -0.75
CA THR A 116 1.60 15.70 -2.01
C THR A 116 1.88 17.20 -1.91
N ALA A 117 1.57 17.82 -0.76
CA ALA A 117 1.80 19.26 -0.54
C ALA A 117 3.30 19.64 -0.53
N ARG A 118 4.18 18.71 -0.16
CA ARG A 118 5.64 18.93 -0.08
C ARG A 118 6.41 18.17 -1.13
N ASN A 119 5.72 17.30 -1.89
CA ASN A 119 6.32 16.37 -2.83
C ASN A 119 7.43 15.51 -2.21
N GLU A 120 7.18 15.00 -1.02
CA GLU A 120 8.11 14.18 -0.25
C GLU A 120 7.63 12.75 -0.17
N TYR A 121 8.54 11.78 -0.33
CA TYR A 121 8.25 10.35 -0.28
C TYR A 121 8.93 9.74 0.94
N TYR A 122 8.20 8.86 1.64
CA TYR A 122 8.69 8.17 2.81
C TYR A 122 8.51 6.66 2.67
N TYR A 123 9.53 5.94 3.07
CA TYR A 123 9.49 4.50 3.23
C TYR A 123 9.21 4.20 4.70
N LEU A 124 8.11 3.51 4.96
CA LEU A 124 7.67 3.12 6.29
C LEU A 124 7.72 1.59 6.41
N PRO A 125 8.75 1.00 7.03
CA PRO A 125 8.81 -0.44 7.27
C PRO A 125 7.74 -0.88 8.27
N TYR A 126 7.27 -2.12 8.15
CA TYR A 126 6.23 -2.68 9.01
C TYR A 126 6.58 -2.57 10.50
N CYS A 127 7.85 -2.80 10.86
CA CYS A 127 8.32 -2.69 12.25
C CYS A 127 8.10 -1.30 12.88
N ASP A 128 8.04 -0.25 12.08
CA ASP A 128 7.71 1.09 12.56
C ASP A 128 6.20 1.34 12.50
N ILE A 129 5.53 0.86 11.46
CA ILE A 129 4.07 0.95 11.35
C ILE A 129 3.38 0.35 12.57
N ILE A 130 3.79 -0.85 13.00
CA ILE A 130 3.16 -1.55 14.12
C ILE A 130 3.33 -0.80 15.45
N LYS A 131 4.46 -0.14 15.68
CA LYS A 131 4.68 0.69 16.88
C LYS A 131 3.70 1.85 16.95
N PHE A 132 3.42 2.51 15.82
CA PHE A 132 2.44 3.59 15.74
C PHE A 132 1.02 3.06 15.85
N TRP A 133 0.75 1.91 15.23
CA TRP A 133 -0.55 1.25 15.30
C TRP A 133 -0.94 0.90 16.75
N GLU A 134 -0.06 0.26 17.50
CA GLU A 134 -0.26 -0.06 18.91
C GLU A 134 -0.43 1.18 19.80
N ARG A 135 0.25 2.28 19.46
CA ARG A 135 0.04 3.58 20.14
C ARG A 135 -1.31 4.18 19.83
N SER A 136 -1.84 3.97 18.62
CA SER A 136 -3.15 4.50 18.22
C SER A 136 -4.29 3.86 19.00
N GLU A 137 -4.16 2.59 19.34
CA GLU A 137 -5.09 1.90 20.26
C GLU A 137 -5.10 2.55 21.66
N LYS A 138 -4.03 3.27 22.02
CA LYS A 138 -3.88 4.03 23.27
C LYS A 138 -4.20 5.54 23.15
N GLY A 139 -4.78 5.98 22.02
CA GLY A 139 -5.25 7.35 21.83
C GLY A 139 -4.37 8.31 21.02
N VAL A 140 -3.32 7.85 20.36
CA VAL A 140 -2.46 8.66 19.47
C VAL A 140 -2.71 8.28 18.02
N HIS A 141 -3.42 9.13 17.25
CA HIS A 141 -3.99 8.75 15.95
C HIS A 141 -3.24 9.25 14.71
N SER A 142 -1.96 9.66 14.83
CA SER A 142 -1.21 10.17 13.67
C SER A 142 0.29 9.89 13.73
N PHE A 143 0.93 9.77 12.56
CA PHE A 143 2.39 9.77 12.46
C PHE A 143 2.94 11.19 12.67
N PRO A 144 4.03 11.36 13.43
CA PRO A 144 4.68 12.66 13.59
C PRO A 144 5.31 13.10 12.25
N THR A 145 5.02 14.34 11.86
CA THR A 145 5.48 14.97 10.60
C THR A 145 6.83 15.63 10.67
N ARG A 146 7.44 15.65 11.84
CA ARG A 146 8.76 16.27 11.93
C ARG A 146 9.80 15.34 11.30
N ARG A 147 10.79 15.96 10.62
CA ARG A 147 12.13 15.42 10.35
C ARG A 147 12.76 14.90 11.66
N SER A 148 12.06 14.08 12.38
CA SER A 148 12.67 13.43 13.51
C SER A 148 13.47 12.27 12.93
N SER A 149 14.75 12.31 13.21
CA SER A 149 15.70 11.23 13.12
C SER A 149 15.19 9.87 13.65
N GLU A 150 13.95 9.78 14.07
CA GLU A 150 13.27 8.57 14.54
C GLU A 150 12.70 7.70 13.42
N ILE A 151 12.27 8.27 12.27
CA ILE A 151 11.76 7.46 11.16
C ILE A 151 12.89 6.76 10.39
N GLY A 152 14.10 7.33 10.37
CA GLY A 152 15.27 6.77 9.69
C GLY A 152 16.25 5.99 10.55
N ARG A 153 16.02 5.88 11.85
CA ARG A 153 16.94 5.24 12.81
C ARG A 153 16.33 4.14 13.68
N ALA A 154 15.06 3.82 13.53
CA ALA A 154 14.53 2.61 14.13
C ALA A 154 15.13 1.42 13.38
N SER A 155 16.28 1.00 13.84
CA SER A 155 17.02 -0.12 13.31
C SER A 155 16.17 -1.39 13.42
N CYS A 156 15.72 -1.90 12.28
CA CYS A 156 15.43 -3.32 12.11
C CYS A 156 16.73 -4.14 12.17
N ARG A 157 17.68 -3.74 13.01
CA ARG A 157 18.86 -4.51 13.33
C ARG A 157 18.52 -5.44 14.47
N GLU A 158 17.93 -6.54 14.14
CA GLU A 158 18.07 -7.81 14.85
C GLU A 158 17.14 -8.84 14.24
N ARG A 159 17.53 -9.33 13.09
CA ARG A 159 17.25 -10.72 12.67
C ARG A 159 18.30 -11.12 11.65
N VAL A 160 19.42 -11.55 12.17
CA VAL A 160 20.30 -12.49 11.48
C VAL A 160 19.91 -13.87 11.93
#